data_7df402a185737f84e20d5e86f0ace48d
#
_entry.id   7df402a185737f84e20d5e86f0ace48d
#
_cell.length_a   1.000
_cell.length_b   1.000
_cell.length_c   1.000
_cell.angle_alpha   90.00
_cell.angle_beta   90.00
_cell.angle_gamma   90.00
#
_symmetry.space_group_name_H-M   'P 1'
#
loop_
_entity.id
_entity.type
_entity.pdbx_description
1 polymer ?
#
loop_
_entity_poly.entity_id
_entity_poly.type
_entity_poly.pdbx_seq_one_letter_code
_entity_poly.pdbx_strand_id
1 'polypeptide(L)'
;MKKITVVCLALCSFLFGGDLLPVKAQILEKFTLPTPWTEEALKAEIPLPEYPRPQMVRSEWLNLNGIWDYMGGKDLLDPVTATTPPAFPAKVEKIRVPYPPESELSGIARGGDTCLWYKRSFSVPQAWKGRHVLL
;
A
#
# COMPACT_ATOMS: atom_id res chain seq x y z
N MET A 1 46.96 8.16 39.93
CA MET A 1 46.18 6.96 39.60
C MET A 1 44.71 7.35 39.61
N LYS A 2 44.16 7.71 38.47
CA LYS A 2 42.74 8.17 38.33
C LYS A 2 42.00 7.17 37.52
N LYS A 3 41.01 6.51 38.14
CA LYS A 3 40.01 5.68 37.47
C LYS A 3 38.98 6.65 36.89
N ILE A 4 38.88 6.73 35.58
CA ILE A 4 37.79 7.42 34.89
C ILE A 4 36.82 6.34 34.39
N THR A 5 35.67 6.36 35.00
CA THR A 5 34.52 5.52 34.76
C THR A 5 33.92 5.89 33.42
N VAL A 6 33.88 4.88 32.50
CA VAL A 6 33.08 4.94 31.28
C VAL A 6 31.67 4.56 31.64
N VAL A 7 30.82 5.55 31.87
CA VAL A 7 29.36 5.41 31.98
C VAL A 7 28.76 6.50 31.15
N CYS A 8 28.55 6.26 29.86
CA CYS A 8 27.68 7.07 29.00
C CYS A 8 27.59 6.50 27.60
N LEU A 9 26.96 5.35 27.44
CA LEU A 9 26.57 4.86 26.10
C LEU A 9 25.40 3.85 26.12
N ALA A 10 24.47 4.03 27.06
CA ALA A 10 23.28 3.19 27.13
C ALA A 10 21.94 3.95 27.20
N LEU A 11 21.89 5.24 26.84
CA LEU A 11 20.67 6.04 27.00
C LEU A 11 20.18 6.75 25.73
N CYS A 12 20.69 6.42 24.57
CA CYS A 12 20.20 7.02 23.31
C CYS A 12 19.38 6.07 22.43
N SER A 13 19.05 4.86 22.88
CA SER A 13 18.29 3.91 22.06
C SER A 13 16.78 3.88 22.32
N PHE A 14 16.24 4.80 23.13
CA PHE A 14 14.84 4.72 23.58
C PHE A 14 13.92 5.84 23.07
N LEU A 15 14.35 6.71 22.15
CA LEU A 15 13.55 7.85 21.70
C LEU A 15 13.13 7.83 20.23
N PHE A 16 13.37 6.74 19.49
CA PHE A 16 12.84 6.55 18.13
C PHE A 16 12.20 5.18 17.94
N GLY A 17 11.56 4.68 18.97
CA GLY A 17 10.67 3.52 18.89
C GLY A 17 9.28 3.94 18.41
N GLY A 18 9.16 4.62 17.29
CA GLY A 18 7.93 4.62 16.53
C GLY A 18 7.79 3.24 15.91
N ASP A 19 6.73 2.51 16.29
CA ASP A 19 6.41 1.18 15.80
C ASP A 19 6.44 1.15 14.27
N LEU A 20 7.58 0.75 13.72
CA LEU A 20 7.73 0.38 12.30
C LEU A 20 7.14 -1.03 12.11
N LEU A 21 5.89 -1.21 12.55
CA LEU A 21 5.17 -2.41 12.18
C LEU A 21 5.03 -2.43 10.65
N PRO A 22 5.28 -3.57 10.02
CA PRO A 22 5.07 -3.68 8.59
C PRO A 22 3.62 -3.30 8.27
N VAL A 23 3.38 -2.62 7.16
CA VAL A 23 2.05 -2.14 6.73
C VAL A 23 0.98 -3.25 6.84
N LYS A 24 1.35 -4.51 6.59
CA LYS A 24 0.51 -5.69 6.81
C LYS A 24 0.01 -5.82 8.26
N ALA A 25 0.86 -5.58 9.24
CA ALA A 25 0.46 -5.69 10.66
C ALA A 25 -0.51 -4.59 11.07
N GLN A 26 -0.32 -3.38 10.55
CA GLN A 26 -1.24 -2.26 10.80
C GLN A 26 -2.65 -2.50 10.22
N ILE A 27 -2.74 -3.21 9.09
CA ILE A 27 -4.03 -3.61 8.50
C ILE A 27 -4.72 -4.68 9.36
N LEU A 28 -3.95 -5.65 9.88
CA LEU A 28 -4.47 -6.76 10.68
C LEU A 28 -5.12 -6.30 12.01
N GLU A 29 -4.58 -5.28 12.66
CA GLU A 29 -5.08 -4.78 13.94
C GLU A 29 -6.49 -4.14 13.86
N LYS A 30 -6.91 -3.74 12.65
CA LYS A 30 -8.22 -3.10 12.43
C LYS A 30 -9.31 -4.06 11.95
N PHE A 31 -9.01 -5.34 11.81
CA PHE A 31 -9.91 -6.27 11.17
C PHE A 31 -10.97 -6.81 12.14
N THR A 32 -12.27 -6.54 11.91
CA THR A 32 -13.38 -6.88 12.80
C THR A 32 -14.35 -7.92 12.25
N LEU A 33 -14.46 -8.11 10.94
CA LEU A 33 -15.40 -9.02 10.29
C LEU A 33 -14.69 -10.13 9.50
N PRO A 34 -14.30 -11.24 10.15
CA PRO A 34 -13.63 -12.35 9.47
C PRO A 34 -14.60 -13.14 8.58
N THR A 35 -14.11 -13.52 7.40
CA THR A 35 -14.75 -14.47 6.49
C THR A 35 -13.85 -15.69 6.31
N PRO A 36 -14.32 -16.82 5.76
CA PRO A 36 -13.46 -17.98 5.48
C PRO A 36 -12.21 -17.68 4.65
N TRP A 37 -12.25 -16.65 3.79
CA TRP A 37 -11.14 -16.23 2.92
C TRP A 37 -10.28 -15.13 3.50
N THR A 38 -10.67 -14.54 4.63
CA THR A 38 -9.97 -13.40 5.23
C THR A 38 -8.51 -13.72 5.51
N GLU A 39 -8.23 -14.86 6.10
CA GLU A 39 -6.89 -15.25 6.50
C GLU A 39 -5.97 -15.44 5.28
N GLU A 40 -6.48 -16.07 4.23
CA GLU A 40 -5.76 -16.21 2.95
C GLU A 40 -5.52 -14.83 2.30
N ALA A 41 -6.55 -14.00 2.23
CA ALA A 41 -6.45 -12.65 1.69
C ALA A 41 -5.43 -11.78 2.43
N LEU A 42 -5.33 -11.91 3.75
CA LEU A 42 -4.37 -11.17 4.55
C LEU A 42 -2.94 -11.68 4.43
N LYS A 43 -2.75 -12.99 4.26
CA LYS A 43 -1.42 -13.61 4.09
C LYS A 43 -0.83 -13.38 2.70
N ALA A 44 -1.67 -13.23 1.68
CA ALA A 44 -1.20 -13.05 0.31
C ALA A 44 -0.38 -11.76 0.17
N GLU A 45 0.80 -11.84 -0.40
CA GLU A 45 1.62 -10.67 -0.74
C GLU A 45 0.96 -9.85 -1.86
N ILE A 46 0.49 -10.56 -2.88
CA ILE A 46 -0.31 -10.01 -3.98
C ILE A 46 -1.71 -10.59 -3.82
N PRO A 47 -2.73 -9.77 -3.47
CA PRO A 47 -4.11 -10.23 -3.42
C PRO A 47 -4.60 -10.59 -4.81
N LEU A 48 -5.42 -11.64 -4.93
CA LEU A 48 -6.00 -12.09 -6.20
C LEU A 48 -4.92 -12.18 -7.30
N PRO A 49 -3.98 -13.12 -7.18
CA PRO A 49 -2.84 -13.20 -8.09
C PRO A 49 -3.21 -13.75 -9.47
N GLU A 50 -4.38 -14.37 -9.60
CA GLU A 50 -4.86 -14.97 -10.85
C GLU A 50 -5.14 -13.92 -11.93
N TYR A 51 -5.00 -14.32 -13.19
CA TYR A 51 -5.32 -13.45 -14.31
C TYR A 51 -6.84 -13.15 -14.33
N PRO A 52 -7.25 -11.86 -14.43
CA PRO A 52 -8.65 -11.44 -14.22
C PRO A 52 -9.62 -11.93 -15.31
N ARG A 53 -9.11 -12.43 -16.44
CA ARG A 53 -9.92 -12.93 -17.55
C ARG A 53 -9.46 -14.33 -17.95
N PRO A 54 -9.95 -15.40 -17.30
CA PRO A 54 -9.45 -16.75 -17.51
C PRO A 54 -9.59 -17.27 -18.95
N GLN A 55 -10.53 -16.73 -19.74
CA GLN A 55 -10.73 -17.10 -21.15
C GLN A 55 -9.75 -16.43 -22.12
N MET A 56 -9.03 -15.38 -21.66
CA MET A 56 -8.14 -14.58 -22.50
C MET A 56 -6.79 -14.34 -21.81
N VAL A 57 -6.25 -15.37 -21.20
CA VAL A 57 -4.99 -15.31 -20.46
C VAL A 57 -3.85 -14.87 -21.37
N ARG A 58 -3.05 -13.92 -20.90
CA ARG A 58 -1.80 -13.50 -21.52
C ARG A 58 -0.64 -14.12 -20.77
N SER A 59 0.34 -14.65 -21.48
CA SER A 59 1.55 -15.22 -20.87
C SER A 59 2.47 -14.17 -20.26
N GLU A 60 2.44 -12.95 -20.81
CA GLU A 60 3.27 -11.83 -20.35
C GLU A 60 2.36 -10.73 -19.77
N TRP A 61 2.30 -10.66 -18.46
CA TRP A 61 1.57 -9.65 -17.73
C TRP A 61 2.15 -9.46 -16.34
N LEU A 62 1.85 -8.34 -15.72
CA LEU A 62 2.28 -8.00 -14.37
C LEU A 62 1.08 -7.60 -13.55
N ASN A 63 0.84 -8.32 -12.45
CA ASN A 63 -0.18 -7.96 -11.48
C ASN A 63 0.30 -6.78 -10.64
N LEU A 64 -0.44 -5.69 -10.65
CA LEU A 64 -0.15 -4.49 -9.87
C LEU A 64 -0.95 -4.42 -8.55
N ASN A 65 -1.68 -5.47 -8.17
CA ASN A 65 -2.34 -5.55 -6.87
C ASN A 65 -1.31 -5.48 -5.74
N GLY A 66 -1.74 -5.06 -4.56
CA GLY A 66 -0.91 -4.90 -3.38
C GLY A 66 -1.00 -3.49 -2.79
N ILE A 67 0.06 -3.02 -2.17
CA ILE A 67 0.04 -1.74 -1.46
C ILE A 67 0.31 -0.57 -2.41
N TRP A 68 -0.57 0.42 -2.36
CA TRP A 68 -0.49 1.68 -3.10
C TRP A 68 -0.53 2.87 -2.15
N ASP A 69 0.00 4.00 -2.58
CA ASP A 69 -0.25 5.28 -1.94
C ASP A 69 -1.70 5.70 -2.24
N TYR A 70 -2.40 6.18 -1.22
CA TYR A 70 -3.80 6.56 -1.30
C TYR A 70 -4.03 7.96 -0.75
N MET A 71 -4.81 8.72 -1.47
CA MET A 71 -5.29 10.02 -1.03
C MET A 71 -6.76 10.14 -1.41
N GLY A 72 -7.62 10.14 -0.41
CA GLY A 72 -9.07 10.29 -0.56
C GLY A 72 -9.58 11.52 0.18
N GLY A 73 -10.62 12.15 -0.35
CA GLY A 73 -11.24 13.30 0.29
C GLY A 73 -12.37 13.90 -0.54
N LYS A 74 -13.08 14.85 0.08
CA LYS A 74 -14.19 15.58 -0.57
C LYS A 74 -13.71 16.81 -1.34
N ASP A 75 -12.61 17.40 -0.88
CA ASP A 75 -12.08 18.68 -1.37
C ASP A 75 -10.81 18.50 -2.23
N LEU A 76 -10.56 17.29 -2.71
CA LEU A 76 -9.45 17.02 -3.62
C LEU A 76 -9.78 17.44 -5.03
N LEU A 77 -8.74 17.69 -5.83
CA LEU A 77 -8.91 17.93 -7.27
C LEU A 77 -9.69 16.77 -7.89
N ASP A 78 -10.74 17.12 -8.62
CA ASP A 78 -11.53 16.15 -9.36
C ASP A 78 -10.66 15.48 -10.44
N PRO A 79 -10.51 14.14 -10.42
CA PRO A 79 -9.69 13.43 -11.40
C PRO A 79 -10.20 13.56 -12.84
N VAL A 80 -11.47 13.90 -13.04
CA VAL A 80 -12.05 14.11 -14.38
C VAL A 80 -11.62 15.42 -14.99
N THR A 81 -11.48 16.47 -14.18
CA THR A 81 -11.15 17.82 -14.63
C THR A 81 -9.68 18.19 -14.43
N ALA A 82 -8.97 17.46 -13.57
CA ALA A 82 -7.56 17.72 -13.29
C ALA A 82 -6.68 17.37 -14.49
N THR A 83 -5.93 18.34 -14.98
CA THR A 83 -4.93 18.12 -16.06
C THR A 83 -3.64 17.47 -15.56
N THR A 84 -3.36 17.55 -14.27
CA THR A 84 -2.19 16.98 -13.63
C THR A 84 -2.56 16.33 -12.29
N PRO A 85 -1.96 15.18 -11.94
CA PRO A 85 -2.18 14.58 -10.64
C PRO A 85 -1.77 15.51 -9.50
N PRO A 86 -2.47 15.50 -8.36
CA PRO A 86 -2.07 16.27 -7.19
C PRO A 86 -0.75 15.76 -6.61
N ALA A 87 -0.02 16.65 -5.94
CA ALA A 87 1.15 16.25 -5.19
C ALA A 87 0.75 15.40 -3.98
N PHE A 88 1.34 14.21 -3.85
CA PHE A 88 1.15 13.36 -2.67
C PHE A 88 2.01 13.88 -1.51
N PRO A 89 1.45 13.99 -0.29
CA PRO A 89 2.20 14.40 0.88
C PRO A 89 3.27 13.37 1.26
N ALA A 90 4.29 13.78 2.01
CA ALA A 90 5.36 12.89 2.46
C ALA A 90 4.83 11.73 3.33
N LYS A 91 3.81 12.00 4.15
CA LYS A 91 3.07 10.99 4.91
C LYS A 91 1.73 10.76 4.24
N VAL A 92 1.61 9.69 3.48
CA VAL A 92 0.42 9.31 2.73
C VAL A 92 -0.17 8.02 3.30
N GLU A 93 -1.48 7.87 3.22
CA GLU A 93 -2.15 6.62 3.57
C GLU A 93 -1.79 5.51 2.60
N LYS A 94 -1.85 4.28 3.07
CA LYS A 94 -1.60 3.09 2.26
C LYS A 94 -2.88 2.30 2.11
N ILE A 95 -3.22 2.00 0.86
CA ILE A 95 -4.36 1.17 0.54
C ILE A 95 -3.91 -0.14 -0.09
N ARG A 96 -4.60 -1.21 0.23
CA ARG A 96 -4.38 -2.52 -0.38
C ARG A 96 -5.35 -2.76 -1.52
N VAL A 97 -4.86 -2.62 -2.73
CA VAL A 97 -5.60 -2.88 -3.97
C VAL A 97 -5.67 -4.39 -4.23
N PRO A 98 -6.81 -4.97 -4.66
CA PRO A 98 -7.96 -4.31 -5.26
C PRO A 98 -9.15 -4.05 -4.31
N TYR A 99 -8.94 -4.09 -3.01
CA TYR A 99 -10.02 -3.88 -2.06
C TYR A 99 -10.47 -2.40 -2.06
N PRO A 100 -11.80 -2.13 -2.05
CA PRO A 100 -12.30 -0.77 -2.02
C PRO A 100 -12.00 -0.09 -0.67
N PRO A 101 -11.92 1.25 -0.62
CA PRO A 101 -11.59 1.99 0.61
C PRO A 101 -12.49 1.68 1.81
N GLU A 102 -13.75 1.34 1.55
CA GLU A 102 -14.74 0.99 2.59
C GLU A 102 -14.43 -0.35 3.26
N SER A 103 -13.75 -1.24 2.56
CA SER A 103 -13.41 -2.57 3.08
C SER A 103 -12.28 -2.49 4.10
N GLU A 104 -12.41 -3.22 5.22
CA GLU A 104 -11.32 -3.39 6.18
C GLU A 104 -10.07 -4.03 5.55
N LEU A 105 -10.23 -4.91 4.56
CA LEU A 105 -9.13 -5.52 3.82
C LEU A 105 -8.29 -4.51 3.04
N SER A 106 -8.84 -3.34 2.74
CA SER A 106 -8.09 -2.25 2.10
C SER A 106 -7.08 -1.59 3.06
N GLY A 107 -7.34 -1.65 4.36
CA GLY A 107 -6.60 -0.94 5.39
C GLY A 107 -7.05 0.50 5.62
N ILE A 108 -7.94 1.04 4.79
CA ILE A 108 -8.55 2.38 4.95
C ILE A 108 -9.78 2.29 5.83
N ALA A 109 -10.69 1.33 5.54
CA ALA A 109 -11.90 1.04 6.30
C ALA A 109 -12.78 2.27 6.53
N ARG A 110 -12.95 3.13 5.52
CA ARG A 110 -13.84 4.28 5.56
C ARG A 110 -14.45 4.57 4.19
N GLY A 111 -15.67 5.08 4.21
CA GLY A 111 -16.36 5.59 3.04
C GLY A 111 -16.50 7.10 3.05
N GLY A 112 -17.15 7.64 2.01
CA GLY A 112 -17.51 9.05 1.91
C GLY A 112 -16.46 9.93 1.25
N ASP A 113 -15.33 9.41 0.82
CA ASP A 113 -14.41 10.10 -0.06
C ASP A 113 -15.03 10.19 -1.47
N THR A 114 -15.13 11.38 -2.04
CA THR A 114 -15.70 11.59 -3.38
C THR A 114 -14.64 11.62 -4.48
N CYS A 115 -13.42 12.01 -4.14
CA CYS A 115 -12.26 12.01 -5.02
C CYS A 115 -11.20 11.06 -4.48
N LEU A 116 -10.76 10.12 -5.31
CA LEU A 116 -9.81 9.09 -4.93
C LEU A 116 -8.60 9.12 -5.85
N TRP A 117 -7.43 9.28 -5.27
CA TRP A 117 -6.16 9.23 -5.99
C TRP A 117 -5.30 8.08 -5.50
N TYR A 118 -4.83 7.28 -6.45
CA TYR A 118 -3.96 6.14 -6.22
C TYR A 118 -2.63 6.35 -6.91
N LYS A 119 -1.53 6.02 -6.23
CA LYS A 119 -0.20 6.10 -6.81
C LYS A 119 0.60 4.86 -6.49
N ARG A 120 1.23 4.29 -7.51
CA ARG A 120 2.19 3.20 -7.37
C ARG A 120 3.30 3.36 -8.39
N SER A 121 4.53 3.12 -7.96
CA SER A 121 5.67 2.96 -8.85
C SER A 121 5.96 1.48 -9.06
N PHE A 122 6.26 1.08 -10.28
CA PHE A 122 6.66 -0.27 -10.63
C PHE A 122 7.71 -0.24 -11.75
N SER A 123 8.44 -1.32 -11.90
CA SER A 123 9.44 -1.48 -12.96
C SER A 123 8.89 -2.38 -14.05
N VAL A 124 8.99 -1.94 -15.30
CA VAL A 124 8.66 -2.78 -16.45
C VAL A 124 9.76 -3.84 -16.61
N PRO A 125 9.41 -5.13 -16.76
CA PRO A 125 10.39 -6.18 -16.99
C PRO A 125 11.30 -5.89 -18.20
N GLN A 126 12.60 -6.10 -18.07
CA GLN A 126 13.56 -5.85 -19.13
C GLN A 126 13.26 -6.66 -20.41
N ALA A 127 12.65 -7.84 -20.26
CA ALA A 127 12.21 -8.68 -21.38
C ALA A 127 11.17 -8.00 -22.29
N TRP A 128 10.50 -6.95 -21.81
CA TRP A 128 9.47 -6.21 -22.56
C TRP A 128 10.04 -4.98 -23.29
N LYS A 129 11.36 -4.78 -23.25
CA LYS A 129 12.00 -3.65 -23.94
C LYS A 129 11.67 -3.69 -25.43
N GLY A 130 11.20 -2.56 -25.95
CA GLY A 130 10.80 -2.41 -27.36
C GLY A 130 9.39 -2.92 -27.70
N ARG A 131 8.63 -3.36 -26.71
CA ARG A 131 7.22 -3.76 -26.89
C ARG A 131 6.26 -2.67 -26.44
N HIS A 132 5.03 -2.71 -26.92
CA HIS A 132 3.95 -1.88 -26.40
C HIS A 132 3.45 -2.47 -25.08
N VAL A 133 3.48 -1.66 -24.01
CA VAL A 133 2.93 -2.00 -22.70
C VAL A 133 1.62 -1.26 -22.54
N LEU A 134 0.57 -2.00 -22.20
CA LEU A 134 -0.77 -1.47 -21.93
C LEU A 134 -1.04 -1.55 -20.42
N LEU A 135 -1.65 -0.51 -19.87
CA LEU A 135 -2.18 -0.44 -18.50
C LEU A 135 -3.69 -0.49 -18.52
#